data_9265d6e8f651a11265cbd127edabf49c
#
_entry.id   9265d6e8f651a11265cbd127edabf49c
#
_cell.length_a   1.000
_cell.length_b   1.000
_cell.length_c   1.000
_cell.angle_alpha   90.00
_cell.angle_beta   90.00
_cell.angle_gamma   90.00
#
_symmetry.space_group_name_H-M   'P 1'
#
loop_
_entity.id
_entity.type
_entity.pdbx_description
1 polymer ?
#
loop_
_entity_poly.entity_id
_entity_poly.type
_entity_poly.pdbx_seq_one_letter_code
_entity_poly.pdbx_strand_id
1 'polypeptide(L)'
;MTRISGVSLRRVLDSRGNPTVEADVLTVSGGFGRAAAPSGASTGEHEAIELSPGEAIAAARKHAVPRLVDEVHAGNQREVDATLRGADGTENFSALGANSAVAISMAAAKAGADVLGAPLYQ
;
A
#
# COMPACT_ATOMS: atom_id res chain seq x y z
N MET A 1 15.23 -6.95 -9.35
CA MET A 1 14.13 -7.82 -9.80
C MET A 1 12.80 -7.40 -9.22
N THR A 2 12.75 -7.17 -7.92
CA THR A 2 11.51 -6.75 -7.28
C THR A 2 11.40 -5.23 -7.12
N ARG A 3 12.27 -4.46 -7.75
CA ARG A 3 12.18 -3.00 -7.64
C ARG A 3 10.84 -2.52 -8.18
N ILE A 4 10.18 -1.66 -7.41
CA ILE A 4 8.87 -1.14 -7.77
C ILE A 4 9.01 -0.18 -8.95
N SER A 5 8.25 -0.42 -10.01
CA SER A 5 8.24 0.45 -11.18
C SER A 5 6.97 1.28 -11.27
N GLY A 6 5.93 0.91 -10.55
CA GLY A 6 4.68 1.67 -10.54
C GLY A 6 3.81 1.33 -9.36
N VAL A 7 3.08 2.32 -8.89
CA VAL A 7 2.07 2.18 -7.84
C VAL A 7 0.85 2.99 -8.30
N SER A 8 -0.29 2.32 -8.36
CA SER A 8 -1.56 2.96 -8.74
C SER A 8 -2.55 2.79 -7.60
N LEU A 9 -3.36 3.79 -7.38
CA LEU A 9 -4.38 3.76 -6.33
C LEU A 9 -5.72 4.17 -6.91
N ARG A 10 -6.79 3.55 -6.40
CA ARG A 10 -8.15 3.88 -6.79
C ARG A 10 -9.12 3.60 -5.66
N ARG A 11 -10.27 4.24 -5.77
CA ARG A 11 -11.39 3.99 -4.86
C ARG A 11 -12.20 2.82 -5.41
N VAL A 12 -12.50 1.86 -4.55
CA VAL A 12 -13.36 0.72 -4.90
C VAL A 12 -14.39 0.53 -3.80
N LEU A 13 -15.38 -0.29 -4.06
CA LEU A 13 -16.34 -0.71 -3.03
C LEU A 13 -15.97 -2.10 -2.54
N ASP A 14 -16.02 -2.30 -1.23
CA ASP A 14 -15.80 -3.62 -0.67
C ASP A 14 -17.06 -4.50 -0.87
N SER A 15 -17.04 -5.71 -0.34
CA SER A 15 -18.15 -6.65 -0.52
C SER A 15 -19.46 -6.19 0.13
N ARG A 16 -19.38 -5.22 1.04
CA ARG A 16 -20.55 -4.64 1.69
C ARG A 16 -21.00 -3.32 1.05
N GLY A 17 -20.34 -2.90 -0.03
CA GLY A 17 -20.61 -1.64 -0.68
C GLY A 17 -19.97 -0.43 -0.03
N ASN A 18 -19.05 -0.62 0.91
CA ASN A 18 -18.35 0.48 1.56
C ASN A 18 -17.15 0.92 0.74
N PRO A 19 -16.93 2.24 0.57
CA PRO A 19 -15.76 2.71 -0.17
C PRO A 19 -14.46 2.39 0.56
N THR A 20 -13.46 1.97 -0.20
CA THR A 20 -12.11 1.74 0.33
C THR A 20 -11.07 2.04 -0.74
N VAL A 21 -9.81 1.87 -0.39
CA VAL A 21 -8.68 2.14 -1.28
C VAL A 21 -8.12 0.81 -1.78
N GLU A 22 -7.92 0.71 -3.09
CA GLU A 22 -7.22 -0.42 -3.71
C GLU A 22 -5.93 0.08 -4.33
N ALA A 23 -4.86 -0.68 -4.16
CA ALA A 23 -3.56 -0.37 -4.73
C ALA A 23 -3.09 -1.48 -5.65
N ASP A 24 -2.42 -1.09 -6.73
CA ASP A 24 -1.66 -1.99 -7.59
C ASP A 24 -0.19 -1.63 -7.44
N VAL A 25 0.66 -2.65 -7.32
CA VAL A 25 2.10 -2.47 -7.34
C VAL A 25 2.67 -3.29 -8.48
N LEU A 26 3.51 -2.67 -9.30
CA LEU A 26 4.17 -3.30 -10.43
C LEU A 26 5.67 -3.23 -10.20
N THR A 27 6.38 -4.30 -10.54
CA THR A 27 7.84 -4.34 -10.47
C THR A 27 8.47 -4.25 -11.85
N VAL A 28 9.77 -3.93 -11.88
CA VAL A 28 10.52 -3.80 -13.15
C VAL A 28 10.57 -5.11 -13.94
N SER A 29 10.43 -6.25 -13.26
CA SER A 29 10.44 -7.56 -13.91
C SER A 29 9.05 -8.05 -14.30
N GLY A 30 8.03 -7.22 -14.11
CA GLY A 30 6.66 -7.57 -14.47
C GLY A 30 5.84 -8.20 -13.36
N GLY A 31 6.39 -8.30 -12.14
CA GLY A 31 5.63 -8.78 -11.00
C GLY A 31 4.50 -7.81 -10.66
N PHE A 32 3.36 -8.33 -10.25
CA PHE A 32 2.16 -7.55 -10.02
C PHE A 32 1.47 -7.98 -8.73
N GLY A 33 0.98 -7.01 -7.97
CA GLY A 33 0.14 -7.26 -6.81
C GLY A 33 -0.98 -6.24 -6.71
N ARG A 34 -2.15 -6.70 -6.32
CA ARG A 34 -3.34 -5.87 -6.10
C ARG A 34 -3.94 -6.19 -4.75
N ALA A 35 -4.25 -5.17 -4.00
CA ALA A 35 -4.87 -5.35 -2.70
C ALA A 35 -5.72 -4.14 -2.34
N ALA A 36 -6.85 -4.39 -1.70
CA ALA A 36 -7.71 -3.35 -1.18
C ALA A 36 -7.65 -3.38 0.35
N ALA A 37 -7.64 -2.22 0.97
CA ALA A 37 -7.69 -2.15 2.41
C ALA A 37 -9.08 -2.56 2.88
N PRO A 38 -9.20 -3.49 3.84
CA PRO A 38 -10.52 -3.81 4.40
C PRO A 38 -11.09 -2.60 5.12
N SER A 39 -12.38 -2.34 4.94
CA SER A 39 -13.04 -1.25 5.65
C SER A 39 -12.93 -1.47 7.15
N GLY A 40 -12.52 -0.44 7.87
CA GLY A 40 -12.35 -0.51 9.31
C GLY A 40 -11.10 -1.24 9.76
N ALA A 41 -10.19 -1.59 8.85
CA ALA A 41 -8.96 -2.31 9.18
C ALA A 41 -8.07 -1.53 10.13
N SER A 42 -8.16 -0.22 10.11
CA SER A 42 -7.34 0.64 10.96
C SER A 42 -7.92 0.86 12.35
N THR A 43 -9.10 0.34 12.64
CA THR A 43 -9.73 0.51 13.94
C THR A 43 -9.15 -0.51 14.90
N GLY A 44 -7.95 -0.30 15.31
CA GLY A 44 -7.28 -1.17 16.22
C GLY A 44 -6.80 -0.44 17.43
N GLU A 45 -6.15 -1.18 18.29
CA GLU A 45 -5.58 -0.67 19.52
C GLU A 45 -4.50 0.38 19.30
N HIS A 46 -3.95 0.49 18.09
CA HIS A 46 -2.94 1.47 17.77
C HIS A 46 -3.53 2.79 17.28
N GLU A 47 -4.84 2.87 17.20
CA GLU A 47 -5.53 4.10 16.83
C GLU A 47 -5.07 4.67 15.49
N ALA A 48 -4.69 3.81 14.56
CA ALA A 48 -4.31 4.25 13.21
C ALA A 48 -5.52 4.91 12.55
N ILE A 49 -5.26 6.02 11.87
CA ILE A 49 -6.31 6.86 11.31
C ILE A 49 -6.56 6.50 9.86
N GLU A 50 -7.82 6.25 9.53
CA GLU A 50 -8.22 6.17 8.12
C GLU A 50 -8.64 7.55 7.64
N LEU A 51 -8.23 7.87 6.44
CA LEU A 51 -8.75 9.05 5.75
C LEU A 51 -9.88 8.61 4.83
N SER A 52 -10.67 9.56 4.32
CA SER A 52 -11.60 9.20 3.25
C SER A 52 -10.79 8.64 2.08
N PRO A 53 -11.36 7.73 1.27
CA PRO A 53 -10.58 7.15 0.16
C PRO A 53 -9.97 8.20 -0.76
N GLY A 54 -10.67 9.26 -1.08
CA GLY A 54 -10.13 10.33 -1.93
C GLY A 54 -8.95 11.03 -1.30
N GLU A 55 -9.02 11.34 -0.01
CA GLU A 55 -7.92 11.98 0.71
C GLU A 55 -6.73 11.04 0.84
N ALA A 56 -6.98 9.76 1.15
CA ALA A 56 -5.93 8.77 1.27
C ALA A 56 -5.19 8.58 -0.06
N ILE A 57 -5.92 8.50 -1.16
CA ILE A 57 -5.34 8.35 -2.49
C ILE A 57 -4.49 9.57 -2.85
N ALA A 58 -5.01 10.77 -2.63
CA ALA A 58 -4.27 11.99 -2.94
C ALA A 58 -3.00 12.09 -2.10
N ALA A 59 -3.07 11.77 -0.82
CA ALA A 59 -1.92 11.82 0.07
C ALA A 59 -0.86 10.79 -0.34
N ALA A 60 -1.29 9.57 -0.67
CA ALA A 60 -0.38 8.52 -1.09
C ALA A 60 0.32 8.88 -2.41
N ARG A 61 -0.41 9.42 -3.38
CA ARG A 61 0.17 9.85 -4.65
C ARG A 61 1.21 10.94 -4.46
N LYS A 62 0.98 11.83 -3.53
CA LYS A 62 1.87 12.95 -3.29
C LYS A 62 3.11 12.56 -2.49
N HIS A 63 2.92 11.74 -1.44
CA HIS A 63 3.97 11.49 -0.46
C HIS A 63 4.59 10.11 -0.51
N ALA A 64 3.82 9.09 -0.83
CA ALA A 64 4.30 7.70 -0.79
C ALA A 64 4.82 7.22 -2.13
N VAL A 65 4.06 7.41 -3.20
CA VAL A 65 4.41 6.88 -4.53
C VAL A 65 5.80 7.36 -4.99
N PRO A 66 6.15 8.66 -4.87
CA PRO A 66 7.48 9.11 -5.31
C PRO A 66 8.63 8.49 -4.53
N ARG A 67 8.39 8.03 -3.30
CA ARG A 67 9.43 7.41 -2.48
C ARG A 67 9.55 5.90 -2.73
N LEU A 68 8.54 5.30 -3.33
CA LEU A 68 8.51 3.87 -3.59
C LEU A 68 9.01 3.53 -5.00
N VAL A 69 8.54 4.28 -5.99
CA VAL A 69 8.85 3.98 -7.39
C VAL A 69 10.33 4.21 -7.67
N ASP A 70 10.98 3.21 -8.26
CA ASP A 70 12.40 3.16 -8.59
C ASP A 70 13.35 3.16 -7.39
N GLU A 71 12.83 3.22 -6.17
CA GLU A 71 13.66 3.34 -4.96
C GLU A 71 13.56 2.12 -4.06
N VAL A 72 12.44 1.44 -4.05
CA VAL A 72 12.16 0.39 -3.07
C VAL A 72 11.86 -0.92 -3.78
N HIS A 73 12.26 -2.04 -3.16
CA HIS A 73 11.98 -3.38 -3.68
C HIS A 73 10.73 -3.95 -3.03
N ALA A 74 9.78 -4.41 -3.85
CA ALA A 74 8.53 -4.99 -3.36
C ALA A 74 8.78 -6.24 -2.51
N GLY A 75 9.84 -6.98 -2.80
CA GLY A 75 10.21 -8.17 -2.03
C GLY A 75 10.80 -7.87 -0.65
N ASN A 76 11.09 -6.62 -0.35
CA ASN A 76 11.60 -6.20 0.95
C ASN A 76 10.49 -5.50 1.73
N GLN A 77 9.67 -6.30 2.42
CA GLN A 77 8.50 -5.78 3.12
C GLN A 77 8.87 -4.77 4.21
N ARG A 78 9.99 -5.01 4.89
CA ARG A 78 10.45 -4.09 5.93
C ARG A 78 10.74 -2.70 5.36
N GLU A 79 11.38 -2.66 4.20
CA GLU A 79 11.71 -1.40 3.54
C GLU A 79 10.45 -0.71 3.03
N VAL A 80 9.51 -1.47 2.47
CA VAL A 80 8.22 -0.92 2.03
C VAL A 80 7.52 -0.25 3.21
N ASP A 81 7.38 -0.95 4.32
CA ASP A 81 6.67 -0.45 5.48
C ASP A 81 7.38 0.74 6.12
N ALA A 82 8.71 0.71 6.18
CA ALA A 82 9.49 1.83 6.70
C ALA A 82 9.33 3.08 5.82
N THR A 83 9.29 2.89 4.50
CA THR A 83 9.09 3.98 3.56
C THR A 83 7.70 4.61 3.74
N LEU A 84 6.68 3.79 3.93
CA LEU A 84 5.32 4.28 4.17
C LEU A 84 5.24 5.08 5.47
N ARG A 85 5.86 4.61 6.53
CA ARG A 85 5.91 5.34 7.80
C ARG A 85 6.65 6.67 7.65
N GLY A 86 7.76 6.65 6.93
CA GLY A 86 8.53 7.87 6.67
C GLY A 86 7.76 8.88 5.84
N ALA A 87 7.01 8.40 4.85
CA ALA A 87 6.18 9.25 4.01
C ALA A 87 5.04 9.88 4.81
N ASP A 88 4.47 9.13 5.75
CA ASP A 88 3.42 9.64 6.63
C ASP A 88 3.95 10.66 7.63
N GLY A 89 5.04 10.34 8.30
CA GLY A 89 5.67 11.23 9.27
C GLY A 89 4.90 11.44 10.56
N THR A 90 3.84 10.67 10.81
CA THR A 90 3.04 10.76 12.03
C THR A 90 3.06 9.42 12.77
N GLU A 91 2.54 9.40 13.99
CA GLU A 91 2.51 8.17 14.78
C GLU A 91 1.36 7.24 14.38
N ASN A 92 0.31 7.78 13.76
CA ASN A 92 -0.94 7.05 13.55
C ASN A 92 -1.44 7.10 12.11
N PHE A 93 -0.59 7.38 11.15
CA PHE A 93 -0.94 7.49 9.73
C PHE A 93 -1.99 8.55 9.44
N SER A 94 -2.01 9.64 10.22
CA SER A 94 -2.98 10.70 10.00
C SER A 94 -2.69 11.54 8.74
N ALA A 95 -1.46 11.52 8.23
CA ALA A 95 -1.12 12.26 7.01
C ALA A 95 -1.36 11.42 5.75
N LEU A 96 -1.01 10.13 5.79
CA LEU A 96 -1.12 9.24 4.63
C LEU A 96 -2.44 8.48 4.60
N GLY A 97 -2.97 8.19 5.77
CA GLY A 97 -4.14 7.33 5.92
C GLY A 97 -3.72 5.87 6.05
N ALA A 98 -4.20 5.21 7.10
CA ALA A 98 -3.89 3.80 7.32
C ALA A 98 -4.41 2.94 6.18
N ASN A 99 -5.55 3.30 5.60
CA ASN A 99 -6.13 2.56 4.49
C ASN A 99 -5.23 2.55 3.25
N SER A 100 -4.65 3.69 2.85
CA SER A 100 -3.74 3.69 1.71
C SER A 100 -2.44 2.95 2.04
N ALA A 101 -1.91 3.11 3.25
CA ALA A 101 -0.70 2.43 3.66
C ALA A 101 -0.88 0.91 3.67
N VAL A 102 -1.99 0.42 4.21
CA VAL A 102 -2.29 -1.02 4.23
C VAL A 102 -2.45 -1.56 2.81
N ALA A 103 -3.18 -0.86 1.96
CA ALA A 103 -3.38 -1.32 0.58
C ALA A 103 -2.05 -1.43 -0.17
N ILE A 104 -1.19 -0.43 -0.05
CA ILE A 104 0.12 -0.45 -0.72
C ILE A 104 1.01 -1.56 -0.14
N SER A 105 1.05 -1.70 1.19
CA SER A 105 1.86 -2.72 1.84
C SER A 105 1.46 -4.12 1.37
N MET A 106 0.17 -4.41 1.35
CA MET A 106 -0.34 -5.72 0.92
C MET A 106 -0.10 -5.95 -0.58
N ALA A 107 -0.31 -4.93 -1.40
CA ALA A 107 -0.07 -5.04 -2.84
C ALA A 107 1.41 -5.29 -3.14
N ALA A 108 2.30 -4.62 -2.42
CA ALA A 108 3.74 -4.82 -2.57
C ALA A 108 4.15 -6.24 -2.18
N ALA A 109 3.58 -6.78 -1.09
CA ALA A 109 3.86 -8.15 -0.69
C ALA A 109 3.45 -9.14 -1.77
N LYS A 110 2.28 -8.94 -2.39
CA LYS A 110 1.81 -9.79 -3.48
C LYS A 110 2.68 -9.67 -4.73
N ALA A 111 3.11 -8.46 -5.06
CA ALA A 111 3.99 -8.25 -6.22
C ALA A 111 5.35 -8.92 -6.02
N GLY A 112 5.91 -8.83 -4.81
CA GLY A 112 7.16 -9.48 -4.49
C GLY A 112 7.05 -11.01 -4.57
N ALA A 113 5.97 -11.56 -4.03
CA ALA A 113 5.72 -13.01 -4.10
C ALA A 113 5.53 -13.47 -5.54
N ASP A 114 4.87 -12.66 -6.37
CA ASP A 114 4.65 -12.97 -7.79
C ASP A 114 5.98 -13.11 -8.53
N VAL A 115 6.91 -12.18 -8.32
CA VAL A 115 8.24 -12.25 -8.94
C VAL A 115 9.00 -13.48 -8.49
N LEU A 116 8.94 -13.80 -7.20
CA LEU A 116 9.70 -14.90 -6.64
C LEU A 116 9.03 -16.27 -6.85
N GLY A 117 7.79 -16.26 -7.33
CA GLY A 117 7.02 -17.50 -7.52
C GLY A 117 6.65 -18.17 -6.20
N ALA A 118 6.69 -17.41 -5.09
CA ALA A 118 6.39 -17.95 -3.77
C ALA A 118 4.97 -17.58 -3.34
N PRO A 119 4.27 -18.49 -2.63
CA PRO A 119 2.98 -18.11 -2.06
C PRO A 119 3.14 -16.98 -1.04
N LEU A 120 2.15 -16.12 -0.97
CA LEU A 120 2.19 -14.95 -0.09
C LEU A 120 2.33 -15.33 1.38
N TYR A 121 1.75 -16.46 1.77
CA TYR A 121 1.73 -16.88 3.17
C TYR A 121 2.96 -17.69 3.59
N GLN A 122 3.94 -17.78 2.77
CA GLN A 122 5.18 -18.47 3.14
C GLN A 122 6.21 -17.49 3.78
#